data_cc78cbc571890039fcf88bd590edde7f
#
_entry.id   cc78cbc571890039fcf88bd590edde7f
#
_cell.length_a   1.000
_cell.length_b   1.000
_cell.length_c   1.000
_cell.angle_alpha   90.00
_cell.angle_beta   90.00
_cell.angle_gamma   90.00
#
_symmetry.space_group_name_H-M   'P 1'
#
loop_
_entity.id
_entity.type
_entity.pdbx_description
1 polymer ?
#
loop_
_entity_poly.entity_id
_entity_poly.type
_entity_poly.pdbx_seq_one_letter_code
_entity_poly.pdbx_strand_id
1 'polypeptide(L)'
;MKNIGLIGCGNIAETYFRSQEYFNNIKFVACADINMEAAKKTAEEYNIKCLSVHEILNDNNVDIILNLTIPQAHYEISKLALDSNKHVYCEKPMSVKYSDAKNLLNLASKNNLYLGNAPDTFLGGGGQLARKIIDNNDIGQILTGNFIFAFPGVQDFHPNPESWFQEGGGPVIDMGPYFFTTLVNLLGPAKSVTGRGMKFFENREYKAGPKKGNMFSVDIPTSYMLNIEFH
;
A
#
# COMPACT_ATOMS: atom_id res chain seq x y z
N MET A 1 18.45 8.24 -15.46
CA MET A 1 17.38 8.81 -14.60
C MET A 1 16.07 8.24 -15.10
N LYS A 2 15.20 7.75 -14.22
CA LYS A 2 13.87 7.23 -14.56
C LYS A 2 12.80 8.25 -14.24
N ASN A 3 11.88 8.44 -15.16
CA ASN A 3 10.80 9.41 -15.02
C ASN A 3 9.55 8.74 -14.43
N ILE A 4 9.03 9.34 -13.38
CA ILE A 4 7.85 8.85 -12.66
C ILE A 4 6.64 9.69 -13.02
N GLY A 5 5.55 9.01 -13.41
CA GLY A 5 4.21 9.56 -13.47
C GLY A 5 3.43 9.09 -12.24
N LEU A 6 2.88 10.02 -11.46
CA LEU A 6 2.13 9.71 -10.26
C LEU A 6 0.62 9.74 -10.56
N ILE A 7 -0.11 8.71 -10.15
CA ILE A 7 -1.58 8.64 -10.24
C ILE A 7 -2.15 8.51 -8.83
N GLY A 8 -2.94 9.50 -8.43
CA GLY A 8 -3.50 9.62 -7.08
C GLY A 8 -2.81 10.70 -6.25
N CYS A 9 -3.32 11.94 -6.31
CA CYS A 9 -2.76 13.12 -5.63
C CYS A 9 -3.36 13.30 -4.22
N GLY A 10 -3.54 12.20 -3.47
CA GLY A 10 -4.03 12.18 -2.10
C GLY A 10 -2.95 12.51 -1.07
N ASN A 11 -3.30 12.34 0.22
CA ASN A 11 -2.44 12.74 1.34
C ASN A 11 -1.04 12.10 1.33
N ILE A 12 -0.91 10.87 0.84
CA ILE A 12 0.38 10.16 0.83
C ILE A 12 1.33 10.68 -0.26
N ALA A 13 0.82 11.35 -1.29
CA ALA A 13 1.60 11.81 -2.44
C ALA A 13 2.76 12.74 -2.01
N GLU A 14 2.54 13.63 -1.05
CA GLU A 14 3.57 14.51 -0.50
C GLU A 14 4.78 13.73 0.04
N THR A 15 4.55 12.62 0.74
CA THR A 15 5.63 11.78 1.27
C THR A 15 6.49 11.20 0.15
N TYR A 16 5.85 10.77 -0.94
CA TYR A 16 6.56 10.25 -2.10
C TYR A 16 7.33 11.35 -2.85
N PHE A 17 6.76 12.54 -3.04
CA PHE A 17 7.48 13.66 -3.65
C PHE A 17 8.72 14.05 -2.84
N ARG A 18 8.60 14.14 -1.51
CA ARG A 18 9.74 14.42 -0.62
C ARG A 18 10.82 13.35 -0.70
N SER A 19 10.45 12.09 -0.95
CA SER A 19 11.43 11.00 -1.07
C SER A 19 12.40 11.18 -2.25
N GLN A 20 12.04 11.96 -3.28
CA GLN A 20 12.92 12.25 -4.41
C GLN A 20 14.26 12.85 -3.99
N GLU A 21 14.31 13.58 -2.89
CA GLU A 21 15.55 14.18 -2.37
C GLU A 21 16.61 13.13 -2.00
N TYR A 22 16.17 11.90 -1.70
CA TYR A 22 17.05 10.79 -1.32
C TYR A 22 17.46 9.89 -2.52
N PHE A 23 16.89 10.13 -3.71
CA PHE A 23 17.11 9.29 -4.88
C PHE A 23 17.60 10.09 -6.09
N ASN A 24 18.85 9.90 -6.49
CA ASN A 24 19.46 10.61 -7.61
C ASN A 24 19.10 10.05 -8.99
N ASN A 25 18.38 8.94 -9.05
CA ASN A 25 18.10 8.19 -10.27
C ASN A 25 16.64 8.24 -10.72
N ILE A 26 15.78 8.96 -10.01
CA ILE A 26 14.36 9.14 -10.32
C ILE A 26 14.00 10.62 -10.40
N LYS A 27 12.94 10.93 -11.16
CA LYS A 27 12.35 12.27 -11.25
C LYS A 27 10.85 12.16 -11.48
N PHE A 28 10.06 12.89 -10.69
CA PHE A 28 8.65 13.09 -10.99
C PHE A 28 8.48 14.07 -12.16
N VAL A 29 7.71 13.70 -13.16
CA VAL A 29 7.51 14.49 -14.39
C VAL A 29 6.07 14.84 -14.67
N ALA A 30 5.12 14.05 -14.12
CA ALA A 30 3.69 14.27 -14.30
C ALA A 30 2.90 13.69 -13.13
N CYS A 31 1.69 14.24 -12.92
CA CYS A 31 0.69 13.64 -12.04
C CYS A 31 -0.69 13.62 -12.70
N ALA A 32 -1.54 12.71 -12.20
CA ALA A 32 -2.93 12.57 -12.58
C ALA A 32 -3.78 12.21 -11.36
N ASP A 33 -5.03 12.66 -11.35
CA ASP A 33 -6.04 12.29 -10.36
C ASP A 33 -7.41 12.36 -11.01
N ILE A 34 -8.38 11.56 -10.52
CA ILE A 34 -9.78 11.69 -10.92
C ILE A 34 -10.36 13.05 -10.51
N ASN A 35 -9.87 13.60 -9.40
CA ASN A 35 -10.10 14.99 -8.99
C ASN A 35 -9.07 15.89 -9.67
N MET A 36 -9.46 16.53 -10.78
CA MET A 36 -8.60 17.42 -11.56
C MET A 36 -8.09 18.64 -10.77
N GLU A 37 -8.80 19.09 -9.75
CA GLU A 37 -8.33 20.21 -8.90
C GLU A 37 -7.16 19.76 -8.03
N ALA A 38 -7.23 18.56 -7.45
CA ALA A 38 -6.13 17.97 -6.70
C ALA A 38 -4.90 17.77 -7.61
N ALA A 39 -5.10 17.24 -8.82
CA ALA A 39 -4.02 17.06 -9.79
C ALA A 39 -3.35 18.39 -10.19
N LYS A 40 -4.14 19.43 -10.47
CA LYS A 40 -3.61 20.78 -10.80
C LYS A 40 -2.81 21.38 -9.65
N LYS A 41 -3.36 21.34 -8.43
CA LYS A 41 -2.67 21.83 -7.23
C LYS A 41 -1.32 21.12 -7.05
N THR A 42 -1.30 19.81 -7.13
CA THR A 42 -0.08 19.00 -7.03
C THR A 42 0.92 19.34 -8.14
N ALA A 43 0.45 19.48 -9.38
CA ALA A 43 1.31 19.84 -10.51
C ALA A 43 1.97 21.21 -10.35
N GLU A 44 1.22 22.19 -9.87
CA GLU A 44 1.74 23.55 -9.56
C GLU A 44 2.76 23.51 -8.43
N GLU A 45 2.45 22.81 -7.33
CA GLU A 45 3.31 22.73 -6.14
C GLU A 45 4.67 22.09 -6.46
N TYR A 46 4.68 21.01 -7.26
CA TYR A 46 5.90 20.27 -7.58
C TYR A 46 6.49 20.61 -8.96
N ASN A 47 5.93 21.59 -9.68
CA ASN A 47 6.36 22.05 -11.00
C ASN A 47 6.50 20.90 -12.00
N ILE A 48 5.45 20.08 -12.11
CA ILE A 48 5.32 18.93 -13.01
C ILE A 48 4.07 19.06 -13.88
N LYS A 49 3.93 18.19 -14.89
CA LYS A 49 2.74 18.21 -15.77
C LYS A 49 1.50 17.69 -15.03
N CYS A 50 0.37 18.38 -15.20
CA CYS A 50 -0.96 17.85 -14.86
C CYS A 50 -1.53 17.17 -16.12
N LEU A 51 -1.77 15.86 -16.05
CA LEU A 51 -2.28 15.06 -17.15
C LEU A 51 -3.53 14.28 -16.70
N SER A 52 -4.33 13.82 -17.63
CA SER A 52 -5.32 12.79 -17.36
C SER A 52 -4.64 11.42 -17.18
N VAL A 53 -5.36 10.45 -16.59
CA VAL A 53 -4.85 9.08 -16.46
C VAL A 53 -4.50 8.48 -17.83
N HIS A 54 -5.33 8.74 -18.85
CA HIS A 54 -5.06 8.28 -20.22
C HIS A 54 -3.78 8.91 -20.78
N GLU A 55 -3.59 10.21 -20.62
CA GLU A 55 -2.41 10.91 -21.17
C GLU A 55 -1.12 10.47 -20.49
N ILE A 56 -1.12 10.33 -19.13
CA ILE A 56 0.09 9.93 -18.38
C ILE A 56 0.53 8.51 -18.72
N LEU A 57 -0.43 7.60 -18.99
CA LEU A 57 -0.14 6.22 -19.41
C LEU A 57 0.45 6.16 -20.83
N ASN A 58 0.11 7.10 -21.69
CA ASN A 58 0.59 7.17 -23.07
C ASN A 58 1.77 8.13 -23.27
N ASP A 59 2.21 8.86 -22.22
CA ASP A 59 3.39 9.75 -22.32
C ASP A 59 4.68 8.91 -22.38
N ASN A 60 5.37 8.97 -23.51
CA ASN A 60 6.65 8.26 -23.72
C ASN A 60 7.76 8.77 -22.80
N ASN A 61 7.58 9.92 -22.17
CA ASN A 61 8.52 10.47 -21.19
C ASN A 61 8.33 9.87 -19.78
N VAL A 62 7.32 9.04 -19.56
CA VAL A 62 7.07 8.35 -18.28
C VAL A 62 7.57 6.91 -18.38
N ASP A 63 8.47 6.52 -17.49
CA ASP A 63 8.99 5.15 -17.39
C ASP A 63 8.20 4.30 -16.39
N ILE A 64 7.84 4.91 -15.28
CA ILE A 64 7.27 4.24 -14.09
C ILE A 64 5.97 4.94 -13.70
N ILE A 65 4.93 4.19 -13.48
CA ILE A 65 3.71 4.68 -12.83
C ILE A 65 3.80 4.39 -11.33
N LEU A 66 3.72 5.45 -10.54
CA LEU A 66 3.52 5.38 -9.10
C LEU A 66 2.02 5.47 -8.82
N ASN A 67 1.42 4.35 -8.44
CA ASN A 67 -0.02 4.24 -8.19
C ASN A 67 -0.32 4.47 -6.70
N LEU A 68 -0.82 5.65 -6.38
CA LEU A 68 -1.22 6.08 -5.03
C LEU A 68 -2.74 6.28 -4.92
N THR A 69 -3.50 5.62 -5.75
CA THR A 69 -4.97 5.68 -5.72
C THR A 69 -5.53 4.97 -4.47
N ILE A 70 -6.83 4.81 -4.39
CA ILE A 70 -7.45 4.04 -3.32
C ILE A 70 -7.30 2.53 -3.58
N PRO A 71 -7.34 1.67 -2.55
CA PRO A 71 -7.15 0.22 -2.69
C PRO A 71 -8.02 -0.44 -3.76
N GLN A 72 -9.26 0.03 -3.91
CA GLN A 72 -10.20 -0.49 -4.89
C GLN A 72 -9.79 -0.21 -6.35
N ALA A 73 -8.98 0.83 -6.58
CA ALA A 73 -8.49 1.22 -7.90
C ALA A 73 -7.08 0.69 -8.22
N HIS A 74 -6.36 0.16 -7.21
CA HIS A 74 -4.97 -0.28 -7.38
C HIS A 74 -4.79 -1.28 -8.52
N TYR A 75 -5.66 -2.28 -8.60
CA TYR A 75 -5.60 -3.31 -9.63
C TYR A 75 -5.76 -2.72 -11.03
N GLU A 76 -6.85 -1.98 -11.27
CA GLU A 76 -7.16 -1.45 -12.59
C GLU A 76 -6.09 -0.47 -13.09
N ILE A 77 -5.65 0.46 -12.26
CA ILE A 77 -4.62 1.43 -12.63
C ILE A 77 -3.28 0.74 -12.88
N SER A 78 -2.87 -0.20 -12.02
CA SER A 78 -1.63 -0.95 -12.20
C SER A 78 -1.68 -1.82 -13.46
N LYS A 79 -2.83 -2.44 -13.76
CA LYS A 79 -3.03 -3.21 -14.97
C LYS A 79 -2.92 -2.34 -16.23
N LEU A 80 -3.61 -1.20 -16.26
CA LEU A 80 -3.52 -0.24 -17.37
C LEU A 80 -2.09 0.24 -17.60
N ALA A 81 -1.33 0.49 -16.53
CA ALA A 81 0.06 0.91 -16.62
C ALA A 81 0.95 -0.19 -17.22
N LEU A 82 0.80 -1.45 -16.77
CA LEU A 82 1.52 -2.59 -17.33
C LEU A 82 1.14 -2.86 -18.79
N ASP A 83 -0.15 -2.72 -19.15
CA ASP A 83 -0.63 -2.84 -20.54
C ASP A 83 -0.09 -1.71 -21.44
N SER A 84 0.19 -0.53 -20.85
CA SER A 84 0.83 0.61 -21.53
C SER A 84 2.38 0.54 -21.52
N ASN A 85 2.93 -0.64 -21.21
CA ASN A 85 4.38 -0.89 -21.18
C ASN A 85 5.14 0.01 -20.18
N LYS A 86 4.52 0.33 -19.02
CA LYS A 86 5.15 1.07 -17.93
C LYS A 86 5.47 0.14 -16.77
N HIS A 87 6.61 0.36 -16.11
CA HIS A 87 6.88 -0.21 -14.81
C HIS A 87 5.88 0.35 -13.79
N VAL A 88 5.60 -0.40 -12.73
CA VAL A 88 4.64 0.03 -11.71
C VAL A 88 5.26 -0.08 -10.32
N TYR A 89 5.04 0.94 -9.49
CA TYR A 89 5.13 0.85 -8.05
C TYR A 89 3.77 1.26 -7.47
N CYS A 90 3.15 0.37 -6.70
CA CYS A 90 1.81 0.57 -6.18
C CYS A 90 1.83 0.68 -4.65
N GLU A 91 1.02 1.57 -4.10
CA GLU A 91 0.75 1.58 -2.66
C GLU A 91 0.08 0.28 -2.21
N LYS A 92 0.23 0.00 -0.92
CA LYS A 92 -0.41 -1.17 -0.30
C LYS A 92 -1.93 -0.95 -0.10
N PRO A 93 -2.72 -2.01 -0.14
CA PRO A 93 -2.40 -3.35 -0.64
C PRO A 93 -2.26 -3.35 -2.18
N MET A 94 -1.51 -4.30 -2.74
CA MET A 94 -1.36 -4.42 -4.20
C MET A 94 -2.72 -4.51 -4.92
N SER A 95 -3.67 -5.19 -4.29
CA SER A 95 -5.07 -5.27 -4.70
C SER A 95 -5.92 -5.78 -3.53
N VAL A 96 -7.24 -5.60 -3.62
CA VAL A 96 -8.18 -6.13 -2.61
C VAL A 96 -8.35 -7.65 -2.72
N LYS A 97 -8.18 -8.21 -3.94
CA LYS A 97 -8.35 -9.64 -4.21
C LYS A 97 -7.01 -10.30 -4.56
N TYR A 98 -6.75 -11.46 -3.99
CA TYR A 98 -5.56 -12.26 -4.29
C TYR A 98 -5.44 -12.62 -5.79
N SER A 99 -6.55 -12.96 -6.44
CA SER A 99 -6.58 -13.26 -7.89
C SER A 99 -6.04 -12.11 -8.72
N ASP A 100 -6.38 -10.88 -8.36
CA ASP A 100 -6.00 -9.66 -9.07
C ASP A 100 -4.50 -9.38 -8.90
N ALA A 101 -3.98 -9.52 -7.67
CA ALA A 101 -2.55 -9.43 -7.41
C ALA A 101 -1.74 -10.45 -8.22
N LYS A 102 -2.22 -11.70 -8.28
CA LYS A 102 -1.60 -12.76 -9.09
C LYS A 102 -1.63 -12.42 -10.58
N ASN A 103 -2.72 -11.84 -11.07
CA ASN A 103 -2.82 -11.40 -12.47
C ASN A 103 -1.82 -10.29 -12.79
N LEU A 104 -1.65 -9.31 -11.88
CA LEU A 104 -0.64 -8.24 -12.06
C LEU A 104 0.78 -8.80 -12.15
N LEU A 105 1.14 -9.74 -11.27
CA LEU A 105 2.46 -10.40 -11.30
C LEU A 105 2.70 -11.13 -12.62
N ASN A 106 1.69 -11.89 -13.10
CA ASN A 106 1.77 -12.61 -14.37
C ASN A 106 1.91 -11.64 -15.55
N LEU A 107 1.15 -10.55 -15.54
CA LEU A 107 1.19 -9.52 -16.59
C LEU A 107 2.54 -8.81 -16.64
N ALA A 108 3.06 -8.41 -15.48
CA ALA A 108 4.37 -7.78 -15.37
C ALA A 108 5.48 -8.71 -15.90
N SER A 109 5.46 -9.99 -15.49
CA SER A 109 6.41 -11.00 -15.96
C SER A 109 6.31 -11.22 -17.47
N LYS A 110 5.09 -11.36 -18.01
CA LYS A 110 4.85 -11.54 -19.45
C LYS A 110 5.39 -10.39 -20.28
N ASN A 111 5.22 -9.15 -19.79
CA ASN A 111 5.65 -7.94 -20.49
C ASN A 111 7.10 -7.54 -20.16
N ASN A 112 7.82 -8.33 -19.35
CA ASN A 112 9.17 -8.04 -18.88
C ASN A 112 9.27 -6.67 -18.18
N LEU A 113 8.28 -6.37 -17.32
CA LEU A 113 8.17 -5.14 -16.55
C LEU A 113 8.36 -5.41 -15.06
N TYR A 114 8.83 -4.40 -14.35
CA TYR A 114 8.91 -4.43 -12.90
C TYR A 114 7.58 -4.00 -12.28
N LEU A 115 7.14 -4.76 -11.29
CA LEU A 115 6.01 -4.43 -10.42
C LEU A 115 6.51 -4.45 -8.98
N GLY A 116 6.60 -3.27 -8.37
CA GLY A 116 6.89 -3.07 -6.95
C GLY A 116 5.62 -2.75 -6.19
N ASN A 117 5.62 -3.04 -4.89
CA ASN A 117 4.50 -2.75 -4.01
C ASN A 117 5.00 -2.34 -2.62
N ALA A 118 4.43 -1.29 -2.05
CA ALA A 118 4.58 -1.00 -0.64
C ALA A 118 3.94 -2.13 0.21
N PRO A 119 4.37 -2.33 1.47
CA PRO A 119 5.21 -1.45 2.28
C PRO A 119 6.71 -1.69 2.10
N ASP A 120 7.50 -0.68 2.43
CA ASP A 120 8.96 -0.71 2.43
C ASP A 120 9.56 -0.70 3.84
N THR A 121 8.74 -0.61 4.88
CA THR A 121 9.15 -0.42 6.28
C THR A 121 10.09 -1.51 6.79
N PHE A 122 9.98 -2.73 6.31
CA PHE A 122 10.86 -3.85 6.65
C PHE A 122 12.30 -3.66 6.11
N LEU A 123 12.49 -2.77 5.14
CA LEU A 123 13.80 -2.39 4.60
C LEU A 123 14.50 -1.30 5.43
N GLY A 124 13.81 -0.71 6.39
CA GLY A 124 14.41 0.26 7.32
C GLY A 124 15.48 -0.37 8.21
N GLY A 125 16.31 0.47 8.85
CA GLY A 125 17.48 0.04 9.62
C GLY A 125 17.20 -1.04 10.65
N GLY A 126 16.07 -0.95 11.38
CA GLY A 126 15.64 -1.99 12.33
C GLY A 126 15.31 -3.33 11.66
N GLY A 127 14.60 -3.30 10.52
CA GLY A 127 14.28 -4.50 9.74
C GLY A 127 15.54 -5.17 9.17
N GLN A 128 16.47 -4.38 8.64
CA GLN A 128 17.75 -4.86 8.13
C GLN A 128 18.60 -5.46 9.25
N LEU A 129 18.65 -4.83 10.43
CA LEU A 129 19.36 -5.37 11.59
C LEU A 129 18.75 -6.70 12.04
N ALA A 130 17.43 -6.78 12.17
CA ALA A 130 16.75 -8.02 12.52
C ALA A 130 17.06 -9.16 11.52
N ARG A 131 17.03 -8.87 10.21
CA ARG A 131 17.42 -9.83 9.19
C ARG A 131 18.86 -10.29 9.35
N LYS A 132 19.80 -9.36 9.59
CA LYS A 132 21.22 -9.66 9.80
C LYS A 132 21.45 -10.56 11.03
N ILE A 133 20.78 -10.30 12.14
CA ILE A 133 20.86 -11.11 13.37
C ILE A 133 20.44 -12.57 13.09
N ILE A 134 19.35 -12.73 12.31
CA ILE A 134 18.86 -14.06 11.92
C ILE A 134 19.84 -14.75 10.96
N ASP A 135 20.31 -14.04 9.94
CA ASP A 135 21.25 -14.60 8.95
C ASP A 135 22.58 -15.03 9.56
N ASN A 136 23.06 -14.29 10.55
CA ASN A 136 24.27 -14.62 11.30
C ASN A 136 24.07 -15.76 12.32
N ASN A 137 22.82 -16.18 12.54
CA ASN A 137 22.48 -17.15 13.59
C ASN A 137 22.79 -16.65 15.02
N ASP A 138 22.79 -15.33 15.24
CA ASP A 138 23.15 -14.72 16.53
C ASP A 138 22.21 -15.13 17.68
N ILE A 139 20.97 -15.49 17.36
CA ILE A 139 19.94 -15.94 18.31
C ILE A 139 19.61 -17.44 18.17
N GLY A 140 20.33 -18.17 17.33
CA GLY A 140 20.06 -19.56 17.02
C GLY A 140 18.81 -19.73 16.17
N GLN A 141 18.30 -20.96 16.12
CA GLN A 141 17.09 -21.29 15.36
C GLN A 141 15.85 -20.64 15.97
N ILE A 142 15.07 -19.97 15.15
CA ILE A 142 13.78 -19.41 15.57
C ILE A 142 12.76 -20.54 15.67
N LEU A 143 12.21 -20.74 16.85
CA LEU A 143 11.23 -21.80 17.11
C LEU A 143 9.80 -21.29 17.13
N THR A 144 9.60 -20.09 17.66
CA THR A 144 8.28 -19.45 17.79
C THR A 144 8.44 -17.93 17.95
N GLY A 145 7.37 -17.18 17.70
CA GLY A 145 7.31 -15.74 17.93
C GLY A 145 5.87 -15.30 18.15
N ASN A 146 5.70 -14.16 18.81
CA ASN A 146 4.41 -13.51 18.96
C ASN A 146 4.51 -12.10 18.40
N PHE A 147 3.51 -11.73 17.61
CA PHE A 147 3.32 -10.37 17.12
C PHE A 147 1.98 -9.85 17.63
N ILE A 148 1.98 -8.69 18.24
CA ILE A 148 0.76 -8.03 18.74
C ILE A 148 0.69 -6.63 18.16
N PHE A 149 -0.43 -6.34 17.49
CA PHE A 149 -0.78 -5.01 17.04
C PHE A 149 -2.15 -4.65 17.60
N ALA A 150 -2.23 -3.56 18.37
CA ALA A 150 -3.47 -3.09 18.96
C ALA A 150 -3.51 -1.56 18.98
N PHE A 151 -4.59 -0.99 18.49
CA PHE A 151 -4.88 0.43 18.58
C PHE A 151 -6.41 0.65 18.56
N PRO A 152 -6.92 1.79 19.03
CA PRO A 152 -8.37 2.01 19.18
C PRO A 152 -9.12 2.07 17.84
N GLY A 153 -8.43 2.39 16.74
CA GLY A 153 -8.97 2.46 15.39
C GLY A 153 -8.83 3.86 14.78
N VAL A 154 -8.95 3.91 13.46
CA VAL A 154 -8.74 5.15 12.68
C VAL A 154 -9.81 6.23 12.93
N GLN A 155 -10.97 5.87 13.48
CA GLN A 155 -12.05 6.81 13.81
C GLN A 155 -11.63 7.89 14.81
N ASP A 156 -10.55 7.66 15.56
CA ASP A 156 -10.08 8.61 16.57
C ASP A 156 -9.41 9.85 15.95
N PHE A 157 -8.90 9.74 14.72
CA PHE A 157 -8.16 10.82 14.06
C PHE A 157 -8.56 11.04 12.59
N HIS A 158 -9.13 10.05 11.91
CA HIS A 158 -9.48 10.16 10.49
C HIS A 158 -10.86 10.82 10.32
N PRO A 159 -11.01 11.84 9.44
CA PRO A 159 -12.29 12.52 9.24
C PRO A 159 -13.37 11.67 8.54
N ASN A 160 -12.95 10.67 7.77
CA ASN A 160 -13.83 9.75 7.04
C ASN A 160 -13.35 8.30 7.23
N PRO A 161 -13.59 7.70 8.42
CA PRO A 161 -13.06 6.39 8.77
C PRO A 161 -13.85 5.21 8.19
N GLU A 162 -15.02 5.42 7.58
CA GLU A 162 -15.97 4.38 7.21
C GLU A 162 -15.36 3.30 6.32
N SER A 163 -14.60 3.72 5.30
CA SER A 163 -13.96 2.79 4.34
C SER A 163 -13.02 1.79 5.00
N TRP A 164 -12.44 2.18 6.15
CA TRP A 164 -11.57 1.28 6.92
C TRP A 164 -12.36 0.16 7.62
N PHE A 165 -13.65 0.38 7.91
CA PHE A 165 -14.52 -0.56 8.59
C PHE A 165 -15.46 -1.32 7.64
N GLN A 166 -15.26 -1.18 6.33
CA GLN A 166 -16.01 -1.82 5.26
C GLN A 166 -15.14 -2.82 4.48
N GLU A 167 -15.74 -3.60 3.56
CA GLU A 167 -15.04 -4.55 2.71
C GLU A 167 -13.90 -3.87 1.93
N GLY A 168 -12.74 -4.47 1.96
CA GLY A 168 -11.50 -3.92 1.40
C GLY A 168 -10.69 -3.07 2.38
N GLY A 169 -11.19 -2.84 3.59
CA GLY A 169 -10.48 -2.18 4.69
C GLY A 169 -10.12 -3.11 5.85
N GLY A 170 -9.92 -2.51 7.01
CA GLY A 170 -9.67 -3.21 8.27
C GLY A 170 -8.23 -3.61 8.53
N PRO A 171 -7.96 -4.14 9.73
CA PRO A 171 -6.59 -4.34 10.22
C PRO A 171 -5.78 -5.31 9.37
N VAL A 172 -6.40 -6.32 8.75
CA VAL A 172 -5.68 -7.31 7.93
C VAL A 172 -5.32 -6.73 6.55
N ILE A 173 -6.21 -5.97 5.92
CA ILE A 173 -5.97 -5.43 4.57
C ILE A 173 -5.13 -4.15 4.64
N ASP A 174 -5.38 -3.29 5.63
CA ASP A 174 -4.68 -2.00 5.74
C ASP A 174 -3.33 -2.11 6.45
N MET A 175 -3.29 -2.81 7.59
CA MET A 175 -2.07 -2.93 8.41
C MET A 175 -1.33 -4.25 8.22
N GLY A 176 -2.04 -5.31 7.86
CA GLY A 176 -1.44 -6.64 7.62
C GLY A 176 -0.27 -6.63 6.65
N PRO A 177 -0.28 -5.87 5.53
CA PRO A 177 0.86 -5.82 4.61
C PRO A 177 2.18 -5.47 5.30
N TYR A 178 2.20 -4.56 6.27
CA TYR A 178 3.41 -4.21 7.03
C TYR A 178 3.95 -5.38 7.84
N PHE A 179 3.08 -6.13 8.47
CA PHE A 179 3.45 -7.20 9.40
C PHE A 179 3.76 -8.50 8.68
N PHE A 180 2.91 -8.89 7.73
CA PHE A 180 3.11 -10.10 6.96
C PHE A 180 4.36 -10.02 6.08
N THR A 181 4.62 -8.88 5.45
CA THR A 181 5.84 -8.68 4.68
C THR A 181 7.08 -8.75 5.56
N THR A 182 7.03 -8.16 6.77
CA THR A 182 8.13 -8.26 7.73
C THR A 182 8.35 -9.71 8.16
N LEU A 183 7.28 -10.45 8.50
CA LEU A 183 7.39 -11.85 8.89
C LEU A 183 7.97 -12.72 7.76
N VAL A 184 7.48 -12.54 6.53
CA VAL A 184 8.00 -13.25 5.36
C VAL A 184 9.47 -12.88 5.09
N ASN A 185 9.84 -11.63 5.26
CA ASN A 185 11.24 -11.19 5.13
C ASN A 185 12.15 -11.86 6.18
N LEU A 186 11.67 -12.06 7.39
CA LEU A 186 12.46 -12.64 8.49
C LEU A 186 12.47 -14.17 8.50
N LEU A 187 11.37 -14.81 8.14
CA LEU A 187 11.12 -16.24 8.35
C LEU A 187 10.95 -17.04 7.06
N GLY A 188 10.93 -16.35 5.91
CA GLY A 188 10.65 -17.01 4.63
C GLY A 188 9.16 -17.13 4.32
N PRO A 189 8.77 -17.93 3.31
CA PRO A 189 7.37 -18.06 2.89
C PRO A 189 6.52 -18.76 3.96
N ALA A 190 5.30 -18.26 4.15
CA ALA A 190 4.33 -18.94 4.99
C ALA A 190 3.88 -20.24 4.37
N LYS A 191 3.83 -21.31 5.15
CA LYS A 191 3.37 -22.65 4.77
C LYS A 191 1.87 -22.81 4.96
N SER A 192 1.37 -22.37 6.13
CA SER A 192 -0.05 -22.44 6.44
C SER A 192 -0.47 -21.28 7.36
N VAL A 193 -1.76 -20.97 7.34
CA VAL A 193 -2.37 -20.01 8.26
C VAL A 193 -3.70 -20.54 8.75
N THR A 194 -3.94 -20.39 10.05
CA THR A 194 -5.25 -20.59 10.67
C THR A 194 -5.59 -19.36 11.50
N GLY A 195 -6.87 -19.02 11.58
CA GLY A 195 -7.24 -17.84 12.33
C GLY A 195 -8.72 -17.62 12.47
N ARG A 196 -9.04 -16.61 13.27
CA ARG A 196 -10.41 -16.16 13.50
C ARG A 196 -10.48 -14.65 13.48
N GLY A 197 -11.41 -14.12 12.68
CA GLY A 197 -11.81 -12.72 12.71
C GLY A 197 -13.05 -12.53 13.58
N MET A 198 -13.09 -11.46 14.33
CA MET A 198 -14.20 -11.13 15.24
C MET A 198 -14.60 -9.67 15.10
N LYS A 199 -15.91 -9.42 15.09
CA LYS A 199 -16.52 -8.09 15.12
C LYS A 199 -17.20 -7.92 16.48
N PHE A 200 -16.72 -6.99 17.31
CA PHE A 200 -17.25 -6.74 18.64
C PHE A 200 -18.22 -5.57 18.68
N PHE A 201 -18.18 -4.69 17.69
CA PHE A 201 -19.04 -3.50 17.61
C PHE A 201 -19.73 -3.47 16.26
N GLU A 202 -21.05 -3.33 16.26
CA GLU A 202 -21.85 -3.16 15.03
C GLU A 202 -21.73 -1.74 14.48
N ASN A 203 -21.49 -0.76 15.37
CA ASN A 203 -21.33 0.64 15.00
C ASN A 203 -20.18 1.26 15.77
N ARG A 204 -19.57 2.30 15.20
CA ARG A 204 -18.59 3.16 15.85
C ARG A 204 -18.94 4.62 15.67
N GLU A 205 -18.39 5.46 16.54
CA GLU A 205 -18.58 6.92 16.51
C GLU A 205 -17.43 7.60 15.77
N TYR A 206 -17.74 8.59 14.95
CA TYR A 206 -16.75 9.53 14.44
C TYR A 206 -16.20 10.39 15.58
N LYS A 207 -14.93 10.25 15.90
CA LYS A 207 -14.28 11.05 16.94
C LYS A 207 -13.51 12.25 16.40
N ALA A 208 -13.40 12.36 15.08
CA ALA A 208 -12.73 13.47 14.40
C ALA A 208 -13.54 13.96 13.18
N GLY A 209 -13.19 15.16 12.69
CA GLY A 209 -13.74 15.74 11.48
C GLY A 209 -15.17 16.30 11.59
N PRO A 210 -15.78 16.68 10.45
CA PRO A 210 -17.09 17.34 10.42
C PRO A 210 -18.26 16.49 10.90
N LYS A 211 -18.11 15.15 10.87
CA LYS A 211 -19.14 14.18 11.28
C LYS A 211 -19.01 13.75 12.74
N LYS A 212 -18.11 14.36 13.52
CA LYS A 212 -17.87 14.01 14.93
C LYS A 212 -19.18 13.89 15.72
N GLY A 213 -19.33 12.80 16.47
CA GLY A 213 -20.52 12.47 17.26
C GLY A 213 -21.55 11.62 16.52
N ASN A 214 -21.49 11.53 15.18
CA ASN A 214 -22.35 10.63 14.43
C ASN A 214 -21.84 9.19 14.51
N MET A 215 -22.73 8.23 14.21
CA MET A 215 -22.40 6.80 14.17
C MET A 215 -22.23 6.32 12.72
N PHE A 216 -21.42 5.30 12.52
CA PHE A 216 -21.29 4.57 11.25
C PHE A 216 -21.20 3.06 11.48
N SER A 217 -21.60 2.25 10.49
CA SER A 217 -21.60 0.79 10.57
C SER A 217 -20.19 0.21 10.48
N VAL A 218 -20.02 -0.94 11.12
CA VAL A 218 -18.83 -1.79 11.02
C VAL A 218 -19.25 -3.08 10.31
N ASP A 219 -18.77 -3.30 9.09
CA ASP A 219 -19.25 -4.40 8.25
C ASP A 219 -18.27 -5.60 8.23
N ILE A 220 -17.07 -5.42 8.77
CA ILE A 220 -15.99 -6.41 8.77
C ILE A 220 -15.50 -6.74 10.17
N PRO A 221 -14.84 -7.89 10.39
CA PRO A 221 -14.09 -8.14 11.61
C PRO A 221 -12.99 -7.09 11.84
N THR A 222 -12.86 -6.65 13.09
CA THR A 222 -11.86 -5.64 13.49
C THR A 222 -10.84 -6.17 14.50
N SER A 223 -10.96 -7.44 14.88
CA SER A 223 -10.00 -8.14 15.74
C SER A 223 -9.70 -9.51 15.14
N TYR A 224 -8.42 -9.87 15.11
CA TYR A 224 -7.98 -11.13 14.51
C TYR A 224 -6.99 -11.83 15.42
N MET A 225 -7.09 -13.15 15.48
CA MET A 225 -6.07 -14.05 16.02
C MET A 225 -5.64 -14.99 14.91
N LEU A 226 -4.35 -15.01 14.61
CA LEU A 226 -3.79 -15.79 13.51
C LEU A 226 -2.63 -16.65 14.03
N ASN A 227 -2.59 -17.91 13.62
CA ASN A 227 -1.41 -18.77 13.73
C ASN A 227 -0.85 -19.00 12.34
N ILE A 228 0.42 -18.68 12.13
CA ILE A 228 1.10 -18.81 10.85
C ILE A 228 2.27 -19.78 11.04
N GLU A 229 2.32 -20.82 10.23
CA GLU A 229 3.44 -21.75 10.13
C GLU A 229 4.30 -21.34 8.95
N PHE A 230 5.62 -21.26 9.16
CA PHE A 230 6.61 -20.98 8.12
C PHE A 230 7.36 -22.27 7.75
N HIS A 231 8.03 -22.27 6.60
CA HIS A 231 8.83 -23.44 6.13
C HIS A 231 10.12 -23.62 6.90
#